data_8508e16c482bed8d881e84b569ce10eb
#
_entry.id   8508e16c482bed8d881e84b569ce10eb
#
_cell.length_a   1.000
_cell.length_b   1.000
_cell.length_c   1.000
_cell.angle_alpha   90.00
_cell.angle_beta   90.00
_cell.angle_gamma   90.00
#
_symmetry.space_group_name_H-M   'P 1'
#
loop_
_entity.id
_entity.type
_entity.pdbx_description
1 polymer ?
#
loop_
_entity_poly.entity_id
_entity_poly.type
_entity_poly.pdbx_seq_one_letter_code
_entity_poly.pdbx_strand_id
1 'polypeptide(L)'
;MTDNERLAQLLFGDGGLTPEDCEQRYPERGLPEGARVTRFSPSPTGYLHIGGLFGALTDVLTARASGGITYLRIEDTDKKREVEDGVSAIINGFKNFGMTFDEGVTGFGTESGAYGPYTQSQRVEIYHAVAKRLVEEGKAYPCFCTAGELSEIRSEQENGGADITGYFGKWARCRDLSFEEQKRRIEAGEPYVLRFRSDGDENRRIFFDDIIRGKIEMPENVIDEVILKSDGIPTYHFAHVCDDHYMRTTHVIRGEEWISSVPKHIALFKACGFRVPKYAHTPQVMKTDEETGAKRKLSKRKDPEAAVSYFVEQGYPKESVIEYIMTLLNSNFEDWRRANPDASCWDFPFNLKKMSVSGCLFDMAKLNDVSKNIISRMSAGEIYGNILNWAKEYDGELYSLLSRDEDYAVGIFSIDRDCPKPRKDIASWQQVRNFVEYFYDEIYTPDFTLPENISPADAAAILKKYLEVFDIEDDKDTWFAKIKEICEPLGYTPNVKEYKKNPDAFKGHVGDVSTVIRLAITSRRNTPDLHSIIQLLGRQRVLERIENAVKEYES
;
A
#
# COMPACT_ATOMS: atom_id res chain seq x y z
N MET A 1 16.82 -23.08 46.84
CA MET A 1 16.92 -22.79 45.41
C MET A 1 17.06 -24.09 44.64
N THR A 2 16.22 -24.32 43.68
CA THR A 2 16.34 -25.40 42.71
C THR A 2 17.50 -25.13 41.74
N ASP A 3 17.94 -26.15 41.00
CA ASP A 3 18.99 -25.99 40.00
C ASP A 3 18.56 -24.98 38.90
N ASN A 4 17.28 -24.94 38.54
CA ASN A 4 16.78 -23.98 37.58
C ASN A 4 16.82 -22.53 38.11
N GLU A 5 16.49 -22.32 39.39
CA GLU A 5 16.59 -21.00 40.04
C GLU A 5 18.04 -20.54 40.10
N ARG A 6 18.99 -21.45 40.42
CA ARG A 6 20.43 -21.18 40.40
C ARG A 6 20.93 -20.83 39.00
N LEU A 7 20.43 -21.55 37.98
CA LEU A 7 20.74 -21.28 36.58
C LEU A 7 20.23 -19.90 36.14
N ALA A 8 18.99 -19.58 36.48
CA ALA A 8 18.39 -18.26 36.15
C ALA A 8 19.20 -17.12 36.81
N GLN A 9 19.63 -17.29 38.06
CA GLN A 9 20.49 -16.34 38.75
C GLN A 9 21.84 -16.18 38.06
N LEU A 10 22.44 -17.30 37.61
CA LEU A 10 23.72 -17.28 36.90
C LEU A 10 23.63 -16.55 35.54
N LEU A 11 22.51 -16.72 34.82
CA LEU A 11 22.31 -16.14 33.48
C LEU A 11 21.92 -14.67 33.51
N PHE A 12 21.08 -14.24 34.48
CA PHE A 12 20.48 -12.92 34.52
C PHE A 12 20.85 -12.09 35.77
N GLY A 13 21.55 -12.66 36.72
CA GLY A 13 21.93 -12.00 37.97
C GLY A 13 20.77 -11.87 38.97
N ASP A 14 21.13 -11.23 40.10
CA ASP A 14 20.15 -10.87 41.14
C ASP A 14 19.55 -9.50 40.83
N GLY A 15 18.25 -9.43 40.68
CA GLY A 15 17.55 -8.17 40.41
C GLY A 15 17.06 -8.07 38.94
N GLY A 16 16.77 -6.86 38.51
CA GLY A 16 16.11 -6.54 37.24
C GLY A 16 14.59 -6.58 37.36
N LEU A 17 13.90 -6.30 36.25
CA LEU A 17 12.44 -6.39 36.17
C LEU A 17 11.96 -7.83 36.37
N THR A 18 10.81 -7.96 37.01
CA THR A 18 10.07 -9.22 37.08
C THR A 18 8.87 -9.17 36.13
N PRO A 19 8.28 -10.33 35.73
CA PRO A 19 7.01 -10.34 35.02
C PRO A 19 5.90 -9.60 35.75
N GLU A 20 5.87 -9.63 37.07
CA GLU A 20 4.91 -8.93 37.93
C GLU A 20 5.09 -7.41 37.85
N ASP A 21 6.32 -6.91 37.83
CA ASP A 21 6.61 -5.48 37.59
C ASP A 21 6.13 -5.05 36.20
N CYS A 22 6.32 -5.90 35.20
CA CYS A 22 5.83 -5.65 33.84
C CYS A 22 4.28 -5.60 33.80
N GLU A 23 3.59 -6.50 34.52
CA GLU A 23 2.12 -6.46 34.64
C GLU A 23 1.63 -5.16 35.30
N GLN A 24 2.31 -4.66 36.33
CA GLN A 24 1.97 -3.39 36.98
C GLN A 24 2.25 -2.20 36.07
N ARG A 25 3.35 -2.23 35.31
CA ARG A 25 3.73 -1.17 34.38
C ARG A 25 2.77 -1.07 33.18
N TYR A 26 2.23 -2.19 32.74
CA TYR A 26 1.34 -2.30 31.60
C TYR A 26 0.00 -2.91 32.00
N PRO A 27 -0.87 -2.17 32.69
CA PRO A 27 -2.18 -2.68 33.15
C PRO A 27 -3.12 -2.97 31.97
N GLU A 28 -4.25 -3.62 32.24
CA GLU A 28 -5.31 -3.79 31.25
C GLU A 28 -5.80 -2.41 30.76
N ARG A 29 -6.11 -2.31 29.45
CA ARG A 29 -6.58 -1.07 28.85
C ARG A 29 -8.02 -0.76 29.24
N GLY A 30 -8.30 0.47 29.62
CA GLY A 30 -9.65 0.96 29.94
C GLY A 30 -10.50 1.20 28.67
N LEU A 31 -10.58 0.22 27.77
CA LEU A 31 -11.35 0.29 26.54
C LEU A 31 -12.74 -0.30 26.70
N PRO A 32 -13.72 0.09 25.86
CA PRO A 32 -15.06 -0.52 25.84
C PRO A 32 -15.00 -2.03 25.67
N GLU A 33 -16.01 -2.75 26.20
CA GLU A 33 -16.12 -4.18 26.01
C GLU A 33 -16.18 -4.55 24.51
N GLY A 34 -15.37 -5.51 24.10
CA GLY A 34 -15.26 -5.94 22.70
C GLY A 34 -14.35 -5.07 21.82
N ALA A 35 -13.77 -3.98 22.36
CA ALA A 35 -12.80 -3.18 21.65
C ALA A 35 -11.57 -4.01 21.29
N ARG A 36 -11.06 -3.81 20.07
CA ARG A 36 -9.94 -4.56 19.53
C ARG A 36 -8.67 -3.71 19.59
N VAL A 37 -7.63 -4.28 20.15
CA VAL A 37 -6.28 -3.72 20.11
C VAL A 37 -5.51 -4.45 19.03
N THR A 38 -5.11 -3.71 18.00
CA THR A 38 -4.34 -4.21 16.87
C THR A 38 -2.99 -3.50 16.79
N ARG A 39 -2.09 -4.02 15.98
CA ARG A 39 -0.78 -3.38 15.78
C ARG A 39 -0.25 -3.63 14.37
N PHE A 40 0.30 -2.61 13.79
CA PHE A 40 1.21 -2.76 12.66
C PHE A 40 2.65 -2.76 13.17
N SER A 41 3.42 -3.78 12.79
CA SER A 41 4.74 -4.04 13.38
C SER A 41 5.78 -4.28 12.29
N PRO A 42 6.22 -3.24 11.56
CA PRO A 42 7.20 -3.37 10.50
C PRO A 42 8.63 -3.45 11.06
N SER A 43 9.49 -4.20 10.36
CA SER A 43 10.94 -4.06 10.53
C SER A 43 11.46 -2.91 9.64
N PRO A 44 12.41 -2.07 10.11
CA PRO A 44 12.92 -0.92 9.38
C PRO A 44 13.93 -1.34 8.28
N THR A 45 13.52 -2.24 7.38
CA THR A 45 14.35 -2.84 6.33
C THR A 45 14.23 -2.14 4.98
N GLY A 46 13.73 -0.91 4.95
CA GLY A 46 13.58 -0.07 3.76
C GLY A 46 12.20 0.58 3.64
N TYR A 47 11.91 1.08 2.44
CA TYR A 47 10.64 1.80 2.17
C TYR A 47 9.41 0.92 2.39
N LEU A 48 8.30 1.58 2.75
CA LEU A 48 7.02 0.93 2.94
C LEU A 48 6.55 0.28 1.62
N HIS A 49 6.18 -1.00 1.69
CA HIS A 49 5.60 -1.75 0.57
C HIS A 49 4.08 -1.61 0.57
N ILE A 50 3.44 -1.66 -0.61
CA ILE A 50 1.96 -1.61 -0.73
C ILE A 50 1.27 -2.69 0.14
N GLY A 51 1.88 -3.87 0.28
CA GLY A 51 1.41 -4.90 1.22
C GLY A 51 1.48 -4.47 2.68
N GLY A 52 2.44 -3.60 3.05
CA GLY A 52 2.49 -3.00 4.38
C GLY A 52 1.37 -2.00 4.60
N LEU A 53 1.08 -1.16 3.59
CA LEU A 53 -0.05 -0.24 3.64
C LEU A 53 -1.39 -1.00 3.72
N PHE A 54 -1.53 -2.10 2.96
CA PHE A 54 -2.67 -3.01 3.02
C PHE A 54 -2.86 -3.63 4.41
N GLY A 55 -1.79 -4.12 5.03
CA GLY A 55 -1.82 -4.69 6.38
C GLY A 55 -2.18 -3.66 7.44
N ALA A 56 -1.49 -2.50 7.44
CA ALA A 56 -1.75 -1.42 8.37
C ALA A 56 -3.18 -0.87 8.27
N LEU A 57 -3.71 -0.73 7.04
CA LEU A 57 -5.10 -0.33 6.83
C LEU A 57 -6.08 -1.35 7.43
N THR A 58 -5.77 -2.65 7.30
CA THR A 58 -6.59 -3.71 7.91
C THR A 58 -6.59 -3.62 9.44
N ASP A 59 -5.42 -3.35 10.05
CA ASP A 59 -5.31 -3.13 11.50
C ASP A 59 -6.14 -1.93 11.96
N VAL A 60 -5.97 -0.78 11.32
CA VAL A 60 -6.67 0.48 11.65
C VAL A 60 -8.19 0.33 11.51
N LEU A 61 -8.67 -0.23 10.40
CA LEU A 61 -10.10 -0.44 10.17
C LEU A 61 -10.71 -1.42 11.18
N THR A 62 -9.95 -2.47 11.56
CA THR A 62 -10.40 -3.46 12.56
C THR A 62 -10.56 -2.84 13.94
N ALA A 63 -9.62 -2.02 14.36
CA ALA A 63 -9.68 -1.33 15.64
C ALA A 63 -10.84 -0.32 15.65
N ARG A 64 -10.90 0.57 14.66
CA ARG A 64 -11.97 1.59 14.54
C ARG A 64 -13.36 0.99 14.55
N ALA A 65 -13.58 -0.10 13.81
CA ALA A 65 -14.89 -0.79 13.75
C ALA A 65 -15.37 -1.32 15.12
N SER A 66 -14.52 -1.36 16.14
CA SER A 66 -14.85 -1.86 17.48
C SER A 66 -14.69 -0.81 18.60
N GLY A 67 -14.38 0.44 18.26
CA GLY A 67 -14.01 1.47 19.25
C GLY A 67 -12.70 1.15 19.98
N GLY A 68 -11.82 0.37 19.34
CA GLY A 68 -10.51 0.01 19.84
C GLY A 68 -9.40 0.92 19.34
N ILE A 69 -8.17 0.48 19.46
CA ILE A 69 -6.97 1.23 19.07
C ILE A 69 -6.03 0.40 18.21
N THR A 70 -5.23 1.09 17.40
CA THR A 70 -4.10 0.52 16.65
C THR A 70 -2.81 1.25 17.01
N TYR A 71 -1.73 0.50 17.26
CA TYR A 71 -0.44 1.09 17.50
C TYR A 71 0.62 0.67 16.48
N LEU A 72 1.64 1.54 16.31
CA LEU A 72 2.80 1.28 15.45
C LEU A 72 4.00 0.85 16.32
N ARG A 73 4.46 -0.38 16.16
CA ARG A 73 5.66 -0.92 16.82
C ARG A 73 6.76 -1.16 15.80
N ILE A 74 7.97 -0.69 16.06
CA ILE A 74 9.14 -0.96 15.23
C ILE A 74 9.86 -2.21 15.70
N GLU A 75 10.02 -3.18 14.80
CA GLU A 75 10.71 -4.45 15.06
C GLU A 75 12.13 -4.41 14.49
N ASP A 76 13.06 -3.85 15.28
CA ASP A 76 14.46 -3.58 14.96
C ASP A 76 15.45 -4.58 15.60
N THR A 77 14.97 -5.77 15.98
CA THR A 77 15.83 -6.81 16.60
C THR A 77 16.82 -7.46 15.64
N ASP A 78 16.70 -7.23 14.33
CA ASP A 78 17.65 -7.70 13.30
C ASP A 78 18.45 -6.54 12.70
N LYS A 79 19.48 -6.12 13.42
CA LYS A 79 20.36 -5.01 13.03
C LYS A 79 21.06 -5.20 11.68
N LYS A 80 21.20 -6.44 11.19
CA LYS A 80 21.87 -6.70 9.89
C LYS A 80 21.04 -6.25 8.69
N ARG A 81 19.73 -6.12 8.85
CA ARG A 81 18.80 -5.72 7.80
C ARG A 81 18.23 -4.32 7.98
N GLU A 82 18.60 -3.63 9.03
CA GLU A 82 18.20 -2.26 9.28
C GLU A 82 18.80 -1.32 8.24
N VAL A 83 17.97 -0.43 7.70
CA VAL A 83 18.37 0.60 6.73
C VAL A 83 18.37 1.94 7.44
N GLU A 84 19.41 2.74 7.21
CA GLU A 84 19.45 4.13 7.64
C GLU A 84 18.16 4.87 7.20
N ASP A 85 17.57 5.64 8.07
CA ASP A 85 16.26 6.32 7.85
C ASP A 85 15.04 5.41 7.63
N GLY A 86 15.16 4.08 7.78
CA GLY A 86 14.06 3.14 7.55
C GLY A 86 12.81 3.45 8.38
N VAL A 87 12.97 3.87 9.63
CA VAL A 87 11.85 4.28 10.52
C VAL A 87 11.14 5.52 9.96
N SER A 88 11.91 6.55 9.61
CA SER A 88 11.36 7.80 9.04
C SER A 88 10.63 7.54 7.71
N ALA A 89 11.19 6.68 6.86
CA ALA A 89 10.58 6.30 5.59
C ALA A 89 9.22 5.58 5.77
N ILE A 90 9.12 4.69 6.77
CA ILE A 90 7.86 4.02 7.12
C ILE A 90 6.82 5.03 7.59
N ILE A 91 7.18 5.93 8.52
CA ILE A 91 6.27 6.92 9.09
C ILE A 91 5.78 7.90 8.02
N ASN A 92 6.70 8.42 7.19
CA ASN A 92 6.36 9.32 6.10
C ASN A 92 5.49 8.60 5.06
N GLY A 93 5.78 7.33 4.77
CA GLY A 93 4.93 6.50 3.92
C GLY A 93 3.48 6.45 4.38
N PHE A 94 3.21 6.31 5.66
CA PHE A 94 1.84 6.36 6.20
C PHE A 94 1.23 7.77 6.20
N LYS A 95 2.01 8.79 6.56
CA LYS A 95 1.55 10.20 6.56
C LYS A 95 1.09 10.64 5.17
N ASN A 96 1.81 10.24 4.11
CA ASN A 96 1.47 10.58 2.73
C ASN A 96 0.07 10.06 2.32
N PHE A 97 -0.41 8.99 2.96
CA PHE A 97 -1.75 8.43 2.72
C PHE A 97 -2.76 8.79 3.82
N GLY A 98 -2.43 9.75 4.69
CA GLY A 98 -3.33 10.19 5.77
C GLY A 98 -3.61 9.11 6.81
N MET A 99 -2.77 8.08 6.91
CA MET A 99 -2.90 7.03 7.88
C MET A 99 -2.22 7.42 9.19
N THR A 100 -2.95 7.29 10.29
CA THR A 100 -2.49 7.59 11.65
C THR A 100 -2.70 6.38 12.56
N PHE A 101 -1.84 6.26 13.55
CA PHE A 101 -1.94 5.27 14.62
C PHE A 101 -2.30 5.99 15.92
N ASP A 102 -3.06 5.32 16.79
CA ASP A 102 -3.50 5.91 18.06
C ASP A 102 -2.34 6.02 19.05
N GLU A 103 -1.40 5.07 18.98
CA GLU A 103 -0.18 5.01 19.80
C GLU A 103 0.99 4.49 18.95
N GLY A 104 2.20 4.59 19.47
CA GLY A 104 3.39 4.00 18.85
C GLY A 104 4.45 5.01 18.47
N VAL A 105 5.34 4.59 17.58
CA VAL A 105 6.41 5.43 17.05
C VAL A 105 5.83 6.50 16.14
N THR A 106 6.13 7.78 16.41
CA THR A 106 5.61 8.95 15.66
C THR A 106 6.67 9.63 14.80
N GLY A 107 7.95 9.32 15.03
CA GLY A 107 9.13 9.84 14.34
C GLY A 107 10.37 9.12 14.81
N PHE A 108 11.52 9.46 14.22
CA PHE A 108 12.78 8.91 14.70
C PHE A 108 13.03 9.33 16.16
N GLY A 109 13.13 8.36 17.06
CA GLY A 109 13.32 8.59 18.50
C GLY A 109 12.14 9.23 19.23
N THR A 110 10.97 9.34 18.60
CA THR A 110 9.76 9.88 19.23
C THR A 110 8.62 8.89 19.18
N GLU A 111 7.85 8.82 20.28
CA GLU A 111 6.71 7.92 20.44
C GLU A 111 5.59 8.56 21.25
N SER A 112 4.38 7.99 21.15
CA SER A 112 3.19 8.41 21.88
C SER A 112 2.43 7.19 22.39
N GLY A 113 1.89 7.27 23.60
CA GLY A 113 1.10 6.21 24.21
C GLY A 113 1.67 5.74 25.54
N ALA A 114 0.91 4.92 26.27
CA ALA A 114 1.24 4.50 27.63
C ALA A 114 1.93 3.11 27.71
N TYR A 115 2.06 2.41 26.59
CA TYR A 115 2.57 1.03 26.54
C TYR A 115 3.96 0.93 25.89
N GLY A 116 4.65 2.07 25.74
CA GLY A 116 6.03 2.14 25.24
C GLY A 116 7.07 1.52 26.18
N PRO A 117 8.33 1.44 25.72
CA PRO A 117 8.80 1.82 24.38
C PRO A 117 8.14 1.03 23.27
N TYR A 118 7.91 1.67 22.10
CA TYR A 118 7.32 1.00 20.93
C TYR A 118 8.37 0.54 19.91
N THR A 119 9.64 0.59 20.28
CA THR A 119 10.79 0.06 19.53
C THR A 119 11.36 -1.14 20.28
N GLN A 120 11.45 -2.30 19.62
CA GLN A 120 11.77 -3.56 20.29
C GLN A 120 13.17 -3.58 20.95
N SER A 121 14.17 -2.97 20.32
CA SER A 121 15.52 -2.88 20.91
C SER A 121 15.57 -2.15 22.26
N GLN A 122 14.57 -1.33 22.58
CA GLN A 122 14.45 -0.59 23.83
C GLN A 122 13.72 -1.38 24.93
N ARG A 123 13.26 -2.61 24.66
CA ARG A 123 12.45 -3.44 25.54
C ARG A 123 13.20 -4.66 26.10
N VAL A 124 14.51 -4.68 25.97
CA VAL A 124 15.35 -5.86 26.31
C VAL A 124 15.13 -6.33 27.75
N GLU A 125 14.97 -5.43 28.70
CA GLU A 125 14.72 -5.77 30.11
C GLU A 125 13.42 -6.56 30.31
N ILE A 126 12.38 -6.27 29.52
CA ILE A 126 11.10 -7.00 29.56
C ILE A 126 11.31 -8.44 29.07
N TYR A 127 12.04 -8.60 27.97
CA TYR A 127 12.33 -9.93 27.44
C TYR A 127 13.19 -10.75 28.40
N HIS A 128 14.17 -10.12 29.05
CA HIS A 128 14.99 -10.78 30.05
C HIS A 128 14.18 -11.20 31.29
N ALA A 129 13.23 -10.38 31.75
CA ALA A 129 12.35 -10.73 32.87
C ALA A 129 11.55 -12.01 32.57
N VAL A 130 10.94 -12.09 31.37
CA VAL A 130 10.17 -13.26 30.95
C VAL A 130 11.07 -14.48 30.72
N ALA A 131 12.23 -14.28 30.08
CA ALA A 131 13.19 -15.36 29.82
C ALA A 131 13.74 -15.94 31.14
N LYS A 132 14.06 -15.09 32.12
CA LYS A 132 14.48 -15.53 33.48
C LYS A 132 13.44 -16.44 34.12
N ARG A 133 12.17 -16.03 34.10
CA ARG A 133 11.04 -16.84 34.61
C ARG A 133 10.94 -18.19 33.88
N LEU A 134 11.09 -18.22 32.56
CA LEU A 134 11.07 -19.48 31.79
C LEU A 134 12.22 -20.42 32.19
N VAL A 135 13.41 -19.88 32.53
CA VAL A 135 14.54 -20.68 33.03
C VAL A 135 14.24 -21.19 34.45
N GLU A 136 13.74 -20.36 35.34
CA GLU A 136 13.34 -20.73 36.70
C GLU A 136 12.34 -21.90 36.71
N GLU A 137 11.41 -21.88 35.76
CA GLU A 137 10.39 -22.91 35.57
C GLU A 137 10.87 -24.15 34.77
N GLY A 138 12.14 -24.15 34.32
CA GLY A 138 12.69 -25.25 33.52
C GLY A 138 12.16 -25.29 32.07
N LYS A 139 11.50 -24.22 31.61
CA LYS A 139 10.92 -24.06 30.28
C LYS A 139 11.88 -23.44 29.25
N ALA A 140 13.06 -23.00 29.71
CA ALA A 140 14.13 -22.52 28.82
C ALA A 140 15.51 -22.97 29.37
N TYR A 141 16.47 -23.06 28.47
CA TYR A 141 17.81 -23.54 28.80
C TYR A 141 18.87 -22.95 27.85
N PRO A 142 20.15 -22.80 28.29
CA PRO A 142 21.24 -22.37 27.44
C PRO A 142 21.68 -23.47 26.48
N CYS A 143 21.86 -23.10 25.22
CA CYS A 143 22.36 -23.99 24.17
C CYS A 143 23.70 -23.46 23.65
N PHE A 144 24.74 -24.28 23.76
CA PHE A 144 26.11 -23.97 23.40
C PHE A 144 26.52 -24.52 22.01
N CYS A 145 25.57 -25.11 21.26
CA CYS A 145 25.89 -25.68 19.95
C CYS A 145 26.37 -24.59 18.99
N THR A 146 27.46 -24.88 18.31
CA THR A 146 28.02 -24.06 17.24
C THR A 146 27.18 -24.15 15.96
N ALA A 147 27.38 -23.24 15.04
CA ALA A 147 26.74 -23.29 13.72
C ALA A 147 27.11 -24.58 12.95
N GLY A 148 28.36 -25.08 13.12
CA GLY A 148 28.81 -26.35 12.54
C GLY A 148 28.02 -27.54 13.07
N GLU A 149 27.91 -27.68 14.39
CA GLU A 149 27.14 -28.75 15.03
C GLU A 149 25.66 -28.73 14.66
N LEU A 150 25.08 -27.53 14.54
CA LEU A 150 23.69 -27.40 14.10
C LEU A 150 23.50 -27.82 12.62
N SER A 151 24.49 -27.52 11.77
CA SER A 151 24.52 -27.98 10.38
C SER A 151 24.67 -29.50 10.26
N GLU A 152 25.50 -30.11 11.10
CA GLU A 152 25.66 -31.58 11.20
C GLU A 152 24.33 -32.24 11.59
N ILE A 153 23.68 -31.75 12.65
CA ILE A 153 22.39 -32.25 13.10
C ILE A 153 21.37 -32.20 11.95
N ARG A 154 21.31 -31.08 11.24
CA ARG A 154 20.39 -30.94 10.11
C ARG A 154 20.68 -31.93 8.99
N SER A 155 21.95 -32.10 8.63
CA SER A 155 22.38 -33.06 7.61
C SER A 155 22.06 -34.50 8.00
N GLU A 156 22.23 -34.85 9.28
CA GLU A 156 21.87 -36.18 9.80
C GLU A 156 20.35 -36.41 9.72
N GLN A 157 19.55 -35.42 10.05
CA GLN A 157 18.08 -35.49 9.93
C GLN A 157 17.64 -35.65 8.46
N GLU A 158 18.17 -34.86 7.56
CA GLU A 158 17.85 -34.91 6.12
C GLU A 158 18.27 -36.27 5.51
N ASN A 159 19.46 -36.76 5.82
CA ASN A 159 19.98 -38.05 5.36
C ASN A 159 19.20 -39.24 5.97
N GLY A 160 18.70 -39.08 7.19
CA GLY A 160 17.87 -40.06 7.87
C GLY A 160 16.39 -40.06 7.43
N GLY A 161 16.02 -39.17 6.52
CA GLY A 161 14.63 -39.05 6.03
C GLY A 161 13.64 -38.57 7.10
N ALA A 162 14.08 -37.68 8.02
CA ALA A 162 13.23 -37.14 9.06
C ALA A 162 12.18 -36.20 8.45
N ASP A 163 10.90 -36.36 8.82
CA ASP A 163 9.81 -35.51 8.38
C ASP A 163 9.93 -34.06 8.93
N ILE A 164 10.52 -33.93 10.13
CA ILE A 164 10.75 -32.65 10.79
C ILE A 164 12.26 -32.47 11.01
N THR A 165 12.78 -31.34 10.54
CA THR A 165 14.17 -30.94 10.80
C THR A 165 14.22 -29.79 11.79
N GLY A 166 15.23 -29.78 12.68
CA GLY A 166 15.41 -28.73 13.68
C GLY A 166 15.99 -29.26 14.98
N TYR A 167 16.02 -28.41 16.00
CA TYR A 167 16.63 -28.70 17.28
C TYR A 167 15.57 -29.15 18.30
N PHE A 168 15.39 -30.45 18.48
CA PHE A 168 14.38 -31.04 19.37
C PHE A 168 14.71 -32.50 19.73
N GLY A 169 14.09 -33.01 20.78
CA GLY A 169 14.21 -34.41 21.21
C GLY A 169 15.65 -34.85 21.35
N LYS A 170 16.02 -36.01 20.77
CA LYS A 170 17.41 -36.55 20.78
C LYS A 170 18.44 -35.64 20.08
N TRP A 171 17.97 -34.74 19.21
CA TRP A 171 18.80 -33.79 18.48
C TRP A 171 19.17 -32.56 19.30
N ALA A 172 18.45 -32.31 20.39
CA ALA A 172 18.65 -31.15 21.27
C ALA A 172 19.74 -31.47 22.33
N ARG A 173 20.97 -31.56 21.88
CA ARG A 173 22.15 -32.02 22.68
C ARG A 173 22.33 -31.27 23.99
N CYS A 174 21.96 -29.98 24.08
CA CYS A 174 22.10 -29.18 25.31
C CYS A 174 20.85 -29.20 26.21
N ARG A 175 19.76 -29.81 25.77
CA ARG A 175 18.45 -29.73 26.45
C ARG A 175 18.48 -30.30 27.87
N ASP A 176 19.22 -31.40 28.07
CA ASP A 176 19.24 -32.14 29.32
C ASP A 176 20.63 -32.13 30.01
N LEU A 177 21.43 -31.09 29.73
CA LEU A 177 22.67 -30.86 30.45
C LEU A 177 22.41 -30.59 31.92
N SER A 178 23.23 -31.19 32.81
CA SER A 178 23.13 -30.91 34.25
C SER A 178 23.47 -29.45 34.56
N PHE A 179 22.97 -28.93 35.67
CA PHE A 179 23.31 -27.59 36.15
C PHE A 179 24.83 -27.38 36.25
N GLU A 180 25.56 -28.36 36.78
CA GLU A 180 27.02 -28.23 36.94
C GLU A 180 27.75 -28.12 35.59
N GLU A 181 27.28 -28.82 34.56
CA GLU A 181 27.88 -28.72 33.22
C GLU A 181 27.52 -27.39 32.56
N GLN A 182 26.24 -26.93 32.68
CA GLN A 182 25.84 -25.61 32.19
C GLN A 182 26.63 -24.50 32.88
N LYS A 183 26.75 -24.56 34.20
CA LYS A 183 27.54 -23.61 35.00
C LYS A 183 29.02 -23.59 34.56
N ARG A 184 29.65 -24.74 34.42
CA ARG A 184 31.04 -24.85 33.98
C ARG A 184 31.28 -24.15 32.64
N ARG A 185 30.36 -24.34 31.69
CA ARG A 185 30.47 -23.77 30.33
C ARG A 185 30.23 -22.27 30.34
N ILE A 186 29.24 -21.79 31.12
CA ILE A 186 28.95 -20.36 31.27
C ILE A 186 30.12 -19.64 31.93
N GLU A 187 30.68 -20.19 33.03
CA GLU A 187 31.84 -19.64 33.75
C GLU A 187 33.12 -19.67 32.91
N ALA A 188 33.22 -20.62 31.98
CA ALA A 188 34.30 -20.66 30.97
C ALA A 188 34.13 -19.61 29.86
N GLY A 189 33.03 -18.86 29.83
CA GLY A 189 32.76 -17.87 28.80
C GLY A 189 32.35 -18.45 27.44
N GLU A 190 31.90 -19.72 27.39
CA GLU A 190 31.38 -20.29 26.14
C GLU A 190 30.17 -19.53 25.67
N PRO A 191 30.10 -19.09 24.38
CA PRO A 191 28.93 -18.40 23.86
C PRO A 191 27.74 -19.34 23.81
N TYR A 192 26.56 -18.81 24.17
CA TYR A 192 25.33 -19.57 24.17
C TYR A 192 24.15 -18.72 23.63
N VAL A 193 23.09 -19.40 23.21
CA VAL A 193 21.79 -18.85 22.97
C VAL A 193 20.81 -19.45 23.98
N LEU A 194 19.72 -18.73 24.33
CA LEU A 194 18.68 -19.30 25.17
C LEU A 194 17.58 -19.92 24.29
N ARG A 195 17.24 -21.17 24.55
CA ARG A 195 16.19 -21.87 23.83
C ARG A 195 14.98 -22.13 24.71
N PHE A 196 13.81 -21.99 24.12
CA PHE A 196 12.56 -22.49 24.66
C PHE A 196 12.57 -24.03 24.65
N ARG A 197 12.20 -24.65 25.76
CA ARG A 197 12.01 -26.12 25.86
C ARG A 197 10.59 -26.44 25.44
N SER A 198 10.41 -26.89 24.21
CA SER A 198 9.11 -27.30 23.71
C SER A 198 8.64 -28.60 24.39
N ASP A 199 7.36 -28.66 24.76
CA ASP A 199 6.65 -29.83 25.27
C ASP A 199 5.70 -30.46 24.23
N GLY A 200 5.81 -29.99 22.98
CA GLY A 200 5.01 -30.50 21.87
C GLY A 200 5.32 -31.94 21.50
N ASP A 201 4.34 -32.59 20.88
CA ASP A 201 4.43 -33.95 20.37
C ASP A 201 4.11 -33.94 18.87
N GLU A 202 4.95 -34.57 18.07
CA GLU A 202 4.79 -34.63 16.60
C GLU A 202 3.49 -35.33 16.16
N ASN A 203 2.96 -36.20 17.02
CA ASN A 203 1.70 -36.92 16.76
C ASN A 203 0.45 -36.14 17.20
N ARG A 204 0.62 -35.03 17.91
CA ARG A 204 -0.49 -34.17 18.34
C ARG A 204 -0.74 -33.03 17.39
N ARG A 205 -2.00 -32.63 17.32
CA ARG A 205 -2.47 -31.52 16.49
C ARG A 205 -3.01 -30.41 17.36
N ILE A 206 -2.76 -29.17 16.94
CA ILE A 206 -3.43 -28.01 17.51
C ILE A 206 -4.48 -27.47 16.55
N PHE A 207 -5.49 -26.88 17.12
CA PHE A 207 -6.55 -26.18 16.39
C PHE A 207 -6.57 -24.73 16.85
N PHE A 208 -6.69 -23.82 15.91
CA PHE A 208 -6.94 -22.42 16.21
C PHE A 208 -7.90 -21.83 15.19
N ASP A 209 -8.68 -20.84 15.64
CA ASP A 209 -9.63 -20.14 14.79
C ASP A 209 -8.96 -18.89 14.21
N ASP A 210 -8.73 -18.89 12.89
CA ASP A 210 -8.33 -17.70 12.15
C ASP A 210 -9.57 -16.93 11.72
N ILE A 211 -9.63 -15.62 11.99
CA ILE A 211 -10.85 -14.82 11.75
C ILE A 211 -11.20 -14.75 10.26
N ILE A 212 -10.19 -14.80 9.37
CA ILE A 212 -10.38 -14.70 7.91
C ILE A 212 -10.54 -16.10 7.31
N ARG A 213 -9.73 -17.07 7.76
CA ARG A 213 -9.58 -18.40 7.14
C ARG A 213 -10.39 -19.49 7.81
N GLY A 214 -11.00 -19.17 8.96
CA GLY A 214 -11.75 -20.15 9.73
C GLY A 214 -10.85 -21.08 10.55
N LYS A 215 -11.32 -22.28 10.83
CA LYS A 215 -10.60 -23.24 11.67
C LYS A 215 -9.42 -23.86 10.92
N ILE A 216 -8.24 -23.73 11.51
CA ILE A 216 -6.98 -24.27 10.97
C ILE A 216 -6.47 -25.36 11.93
N GLU A 217 -6.03 -26.47 11.36
CA GLU A 217 -5.41 -27.59 12.05
C GLU A 217 -3.94 -27.71 11.63
N MET A 218 -3.03 -27.79 12.61
CA MET A 218 -1.60 -27.89 12.37
C MET A 218 -0.93 -28.84 13.38
N PRO A 219 0.25 -29.41 13.10
CA PRO A 219 1.02 -30.14 14.10
C PRO A 219 1.45 -29.20 15.24
N GLU A 220 1.61 -29.74 16.45
CA GLU A 220 2.21 -28.99 17.55
C GLU A 220 3.67 -28.61 17.24
N ASN A 221 4.15 -27.55 17.90
CA ASN A 221 5.56 -27.18 17.80
C ASN A 221 6.41 -28.10 18.67
N VAL A 222 7.28 -28.87 18.06
CA VAL A 222 8.26 -29.73 18.76
C VAL A 222 9.65 -29.11 18.88
N ILE A 223 9.91 -28.02 18.13
CA ILE A 223 11.24 -27.42 18.01
C ILE A 223 11.53 -26.52 19.21
N ASP A 224 12.70 -26.70 19.80
CA ASP A 224 13.24 -25.82 20.82
C ASP A 224 13.78 -24.53 20.18
N GLU A 225 12.87 -23.58 20.00
CA GLU A 225 13.17 -22.31 19.33
C GLU A 225 14.16 -21.46 20.15
N VAL A 226 15.05 -20.76 19.47
CA VAL A 226 15.87 -19.73 20.13
C VAL A 226 14.99 -18.57 20.53
N ILE A 227 14.98 -18.22 21.82
CA ILE A 227 14.25 -17.09 22.36
C ILE A 227 15.14 -15.86 22.57
N LEU A 228 16.38 -16.05 23.09
CA LEU A 228 17.38 -15.00 23.13
C LEU A 228 18.63 -15.43 22.34
N LYS A 229 19.14 -14.52 21.52
CA LYS A 229 20.39 -14.68 20.79
C LYS A 229 21.59 -14.53 21.72
N SER A 230 22.79 -14.83 21.26
CA SER A 230 24.02 -14.74 22.04
C SER A 230 24.38 -13.31 22.50
N ASP A 231 23.82 -12.30 21.87
CA ASP A 231 23.91 -10.88 22.26
C ASP A 231 22.84 -10.45 23.29
N GLY A 232 21.99 -11.38 23.75
CA GLY A 232 20.89 -11.13 24.68
C GLY A 232 19.65 -10.52 24.05
N ILE A 233 19.67 -10.23 22.74
CA ILE A 233 18.52 -9.68 22.01
C ILE A 233 17.55 -10.82 21.67
N PRO A 234 16.22 -10.63 21.81
CA PRO A 234 15.24 -11.67 21.50
C PRO A 234 15.19 -11.97 20.00
N THR A 235 14.73 -13.19 19.68
CA THR A 235 14.25 -13.47 18.34
C THR A 235 12.87 -12.88 18.14
N TYR A 236 12.48 -12.69 16.85
CA TYR A 236 11.13 -12.21 16.51
C TYR A 236 10.01 -12.97 17.23
N HIS A 237 10.08 -14.30 17.27
CA HIS A 237 9.04 -15.14 17.85
C HIS A 237 8.81 -14.86 19.34
N PHE A 238 9.87 -14.64 20.09
CA PHE A 238 9.78 -14.36 21.51
C PHE A 238 9.39 -12.90 21.79
N ALA A 239 10.01 -11.95 21.07
CA ALA A 239 9.67 -10.54 21.17
C ALA A 239 8.18 -10.30 20.88
N HIS A 240 7.66 -10.90 19.80
CA HIS A 240 6.23 -10.86 19.44
C HIS A 240 5.33 -11.30 20.61
N VAL A 241 5.66 -12.42 21.27
CA VAL A 241 4.83 -12.96 22.37
C VAL A 241 4.83 -12.03 23.58
N CYS A 242 6.01 -11.54 23.98
CA CYS A 242 6.13 -10.63 25.12
C CYS A 242 5.44 -9.29 24.86
N ASP A 243 5.69 -8.70 23.69
CA ASP A 243 5.16 -7.39 23.34
C ASP A 243 3.65 -7.40 23.18
N ASP A 244 3.10 -8.37 22.44
CA ASP A 244 1.66 -8.44 22.22
C ASP A 244 0.91 -8.70 23.54
N HIS A 245 1.53 -9.39 24.51
CA HIS A 245 0.98 -9.52 25.84
C HIS A 245 1.01 -8.21 26.63
N TYR A 246 2.19 -7.60 26.81
CA TYR A 246 2.31 -6.38 27.63
C TYR A 246 1.75 -5.12 26.97
N MET A 247 1.62 -5.09 25.66
CA MET A 247 0.90 -4.02 24.95
C MET A 247 -0.60 -4.28 24.85
N ARG A 248 -1.08 -5.41 25.44
CA ARG A 248 -2.51 -5.80 25.51
C ARG A 248 -3.15 -5.98 24.14
N THR A 249 -2.40 -6.51 23.17
CA THR A 249 -2.90 -6.86 21.83
C THR A 249 -3.97 -7.94 21.94
N THR A 250 -5.14 -7.67 21.37
CA THR A 250 -6.24 -8.64 21.33
C THR A 250 -6.32 -9.39 20.01
N HIS A 251 -5.90 -8.74 18.93
CA HIS A 251 -5.96 -9.26 17.56
C HIS A 251 -4.63 -9.07 16.86
N VAL A 252 -4.06 -10.15 16.35
CA VAL A 252 -2.84 -10.19 15.55
C VAL A 252 -3.23 -10.36 14.10
N ILE A 253 -3.14 -9.28 13.31
CA ILE A 253 -3.40 -9.29 11.88
C ILE A 253 -2.05 -9.23 11.16
N ARG A 254 -1.82 -10.16 10.22
CA ARG A 254 -0.55 -10.25 9.49
C ARG A 254 -0.70 -11.09 8.22
N GLY A 255 0.31 -11.08 7.34
CA GLY A 255 0.29 -11.86 6.11
C GLY A 255 0.25 -13.38 6.35
N GLU A 256 -0.34 -14.11 5.41
CA GLU A 256 -0.52 -15.57 5.45
C GLU A 256 0.79 -16.36 5.53
N GLU A 257 1.92 -15.77 5.14
CA GLU A 257 3.24 -16.35 5.27
C GLU A 257 3.63 -16.70 6.71
N TRP A 258 2.93 -16.11 7.69
CA TRP A 258 3.14 -16.35 9.12
C TRP A 258 2.27 -17.46 9.72
N ILE A 259 1.38 -18.09 8.94
CA ILE A 259 0.50 -19.16 9.44
C ILE A 259 1.34 -20.31 10.01
N SER A 260 2.41 -20.71 9.34
CA SER A 260 3.32 -21.77 9.79
C SER A 260 3.97 -21.50 11.14
N SER A 261 4.03 -20.24 11.59
CA SER A 261 4.59 -19.84 12.88
C SER A 261 3.57 -19.84 14.03
N VAL A 262 2.26 -20.00 13.75
CA VAL A 262 1.23 -19.94 14.79
C VAL A 262 1.40 -21.04 15.85
N PRO A 263 1.73 -22.31 15.53
CA PRO A 263 1.93 -23.33 16.55
C PRO A 263 2.99 -22.97 17.57
N LYS A 264 4.15 -22.45 17.11
CA LYS A 264 5.24 -22.03 18.01
C LYS A 264 4.86 -20.81 18.86
N HIS A 265 4.12 -19.85 18.31
CA HIS A 265 3.66 -18.68 19.07
C HIS A 265 2.66 -19.11 20.15
N ILE A 266 1.70 -19.98 19.82
CA ILE A 266 0.75 -20.52 20.82
C ILE A 266 1.51 -21.25 21.93
N ALA A 267 2.51 -22.08 21.60
CA ALA A 267 3.34 -22.77 22.59
C ALA A 267 4.06 -21.78 23.50
N LEU A 268 4.67 -20.72 22.95
CA LEU A 268 5.36 -19.67 23.72
C LEU A 268 4.37 -18.86 24.60
N PHE A 269 3.21 -18.43 24.09
CA PHE A 269 2.19 -17.75 24.91
C PHE A 269 1.76 -18.60 26.11
N LYS A 270 1.49 -19.90 25.89
CA LYS A 270 1.14 -20.83 26.96
C LYS A 270 2.25 -21.02 27.97
N ALA A 271 3.50 -21.20 27.49
CA ALA A 271 4.65 -21.37 28.36
C ALA A 271 4.90 -20.17 29.28
N CYS A 272 4.70 -18.94 28.75
CA CYS A 272 4.79 -17.72 29.51
C CYS A 272 3.56 -17.45 30.42
N GLY A 273 2.53 -18.26 30.35
CA GLY A 273 1.26 -18.01 31.08
C GLY A 273 0.43 -16.87 30.50
N PHE A 274 0.70 -16.48 29.26
CA PHE A 274 0.06 -15.35 28.59
C PHE A 274 -1.19 -15.76 27.81
N ARG A 275 -2.14 -14.83 27.69
CA ARG A 275 -3.33 -15.04 26.86
C ARG A 275 -2.95 -15.04 25.40
N VAL A 276 -3.35 -16.08 24.66
CA VAL A 276 -3.18 -16.15 23.21
C VAL A 276 -4.12 -15.15 22.53
N PRO A 277 -3.60 -14.23 21.69
CA PRO A 277 -4.44 -13.30 20.93
C PRO A 277 -5.24 -14.03 19.84
N LYS A 278 -6.27 -13.38 19.30
CA LYS A 278 -6.96 -13.86 18.10
C LYS A 278 -6.12 -13.56 16.88
N TYR A 279 -6.00 -14.53 15.97
CA TYR A 279 -5.25 -14.39 14.74
C TYR A 279 -6.15 -14.11 13.54
N ALA A 280 -5.65 -13.31 12.61
CA ALA A 280 -6.24 -13.07 11.30
C ALA A 280 -5.11 -12.99 10.25
N HIS A 281 -5.05 -13.96 9.35
CA HIS A 281 -4.01 -14.01 8.33
C HIS A 281 -4.55 -13.51 6.98
N THR A 282 -4.09 -12.32 6.58
CA THR A 282 -4.48 -11.65 5.33
C THR A 282 -3.81 -12.32 4.12
N PRO A 283 -4.47 -12.35 2.96
CA PRO A 283 -3.84 -12.81 1.74
C PRO A 283 -2.74 -11.86 1.29
N GLN A 284 -1.81 -12.37 0.49
CA GLN A 284 -0.77 -11.56 -0.12
C GLN A 284 -1.33 -10.71 -1.27
N VAL A 285 -0.74 -9.52 -1.48
CA VAL A 285 -0.99 -8.71 -2.67
C VAL A 285 -0.20 -9.33 -3.83
N MET A 286 -0.93 -9.79 -4.84
CA MET A 286 -0.43 -10.51 -6.00
C MET A 286 -0.54 -9.63 -7.25
N LYS A 287 0.22 -9.95 -8.29
CA LYS A 287 0.09 -9.37 -9.64
C LYS A 287 0.09 -10.49 -10.67
N THR A 288 -0.60 -10.29 -11.78
CA THR A 288 -0.45 -11.18 -12.94
C THR A 288 0.87 -10.86 -13.63
N ASP A 289 1.68 -11.88 -13.84
CA ASP A 289 2.92 -11.77 -14.61
C ASP A 289 2.57 -11.66 -16.09
N GLU A 290 3.07 -10.62 -16.75
CA GLU A 290 2.70 -10.30 -18.13
C GLU A 290 3.21 -11.32 -19.16
N GLU A 291 4.34 -11.99 -18.84
CA GLU A 291 4.94 -12.97 -19.75
C GLU A 291 4.29 -14.35 -19.63
N THR A 292 3.99 -14.77 -18.40
CA THR A 292 3.52 -16.13 -18.12
C THR A 292 2.03 -16.24 -17.85
N GLY A 293 1.35 -15.11 -17.55
CA GLY A 293 -0.04 -15.08 -17.10
C GLY A 293 -0.25 -15.64 -15.68
N ALA A 294 0.81 -16.08 -15.01
CA ALA A 294 0.74 -16.64 -13.67
C ALA A 294 0.61 -15.54 -12.59
N LYS A 295 -0.10 -15.85 -11.52
CA LYS A 295 -0.17 -14.97 -10.36
C LYS A 295 1.12 -15.09 -9.55
N ARG A 296 1.79 -13.98 -9.26
CA ARG A 296 2.98 -13.91 -8.42
C ARG A 296 2.85 -12.79 -7.37
N LYS A 297 3.62 -12.91 -6.30
CA LYS A 297 3.72 -11.84 -5.30
C LYS A 297 4.30 -10.58 -5.94
N LEU A 298 3.73 -9.43 -5.59
CA LEU A 298 4.28 -8.12 -5.96
C LEU A 298 5.67 -7.95 -5.33
N SER A 299 6.64 -7.49 -6.11
CA SER A 299 8.05 -7.46 -5.73
C SER A 299 8.69 -6.13 -6.07
N LYS A 300 9.31 -5.46 -5.09
CA LYS A 300 10.04 -4.19 -5.27
C LYS A 300 11.09 -4.21 -6.40
N ARG A 301 11.64 -5.39 -6.72
CA ARG A 301 12.67 -5.52 -7.78
C ARG A 301 12.10 -5.51 -9.20
N LYS A 302 10.86 -5.96 -9.36
CA LYS A 302 10.20 -6.10 -10.67
C LYS A 302 9.09 -5.09 -10.88
N ASP A 303 8.48 -4.60 -9.81
CA ASP A 303 7.25 -3.81 -9.82
C ASP A 303 7.48 -2.50 -9.06
N PRO A 304 7.69 -1.35 -9.75
CA PRO A 304 7.84 -0.05 -9.10
C PRO A 304 6.66 0.28 -8.16
N GLU A 305 5.44 -0.08 -8.55
CA GLU A 305 4.21 0.09 -7.78
C GLU A 305 4.14 -0.75 -6.49
N ALA A 306 5.13 -1.61 -6.26
CA ALA A 306 5.27 -2.27 -4.98
C ALA A 306 5.70 -1.32 -3.86
N ALA A 307 6.41 -0.24 -4.17
CA ALA A 307 6.79 0.81 -3.22
C ALA A 307 5.67 1.85 -3.13
N VAL A 308 5.29 2.26 -1.92
CA VAL A 308 4.23 3.29 -1.76
C VAL A 308 4.67 4.67 -2.24
N SER A 309 5.97 4.96 -2.27
CA SER A 309 6.53 6.19 -2.84
C SER A 309 6.18 6.36 -4.32
N TYR A 310 6.08 5.27 -5.08
CA TYR A 310 5.66 5.29 -6.47
C TYR A 310 4.35 6.07 -6.68
N PHE A 311 3.34 5.85 -5.84
CA PHE A 311 2.05 6.52 -6.00
C PHE A 311 2.14 8.02 -5.70
N VAL A 312 3.01 8.42 -4.78
CA VAL A 312 3.28 9.83 -4.47
C VAL A 312 4.02 10.49 -5.64
N GLU A 313 5.06 9.85 -6.15
CA GLU A 313 5.87 10.31 -7.29
C GLU A 313 5.03 10.43 -8.58
N GLN A 314 4.13 9.48 -8.82
CA GLN A 314 3.18 9.52 -9.94
C GLN A 314 2.02 10.52 -9.70
N GLY A 315 1.88 11.05 -8.49
CA GLY A 315 0.86 12.03 -8.15
C GLY A 315 -0.56 11.45 -8.05
N TYR A 316 -0.71 10.21 -7.55
CA TYR A 316 -2.05 9.72 -7.20
C TYR A 316 -2.56 10.41 -5.94
N PRO A 317 -3.80 10.93 -5.92
CA PRO A 317 -4.42 11.40 -4.69
C PRO A 317 -4.39 10.29 -3.61
N LYS A 318 -4.06 10.66 -2.39
CA LYS A 318 -3.98 9.69 -1.26
C LYS A 318 -5.28 8.90 -1.08
N GLU A 319 -6.41 9.55 -1.24
CA GLU A 319 -7.74 8.95 -1.17
C GLU A 319 -7.93 7.86 -2.23
N SER A 320 -7.36 8.07 -3.43
CA SER A 320 -7.45 7.10 -4.54
C SER A 320 -6.75 5.78 -4.20
N VAL A 321 -5.56 5.87 -3.61
CA VAL A 321 -4.80 4.69 -3.20
C VAL A 321 -5.48 3.96 -2.03
N ILE A 322 -5.97 4.71 -1.04
CA ILE A 322 -6.69 4.12 0.10
C ILE A 322 -7.99 3.45 -0.35
N GLU A 323 -8.83 4.12 -1.15
CA GLU A 323 -10.07 3.51 -1.65
C GLU A 323 -9.80 2.30 -2.53
N TYR A 324 -8.77 2.35 -3.36
CA TYR A 324 -8.37 1.19 -4.15
C TYR A 324 -7.97 0.01 -3.25
N ILE A 325 -7.15 0.24 -2.21
CA ILE A 325 -6.80 -0.82 -1.26
C ILE A 325 -8.06 -1.36 -0.55
N MET A 326 -9.02 -0.52 -0.20
CA MET A 326 -10.30 -0.96 0.37
C MET A 326 -11.09 -1.88 -0.57
N THR A 327 -11.03 -1.68 -1.88
CA THR A 327 -11.63 -2.63 -2.84
C THR A 327 -10.96 -3.99 -2.82
N LEU A 328 -9.65 -4.03 -2.55
CA LEU A 328 -8.91 -5.29 -2.39
C LEU A 328 -9.19 -5.98 -1.05
N LEU A 329 -9.40 -5.20 0.02
CA LEU A 329 -9.70 -5.70 1.35
C LEU A 329 -11.08 -6.34 1.43
N ASN A 330 -12.08 -5.75 0.78
CA ASN A 330 -13.46 -6.18 0.92
C ASN A 330 -14.27 -5.89 -0.34
N SER A 331 -14.78 -6.93 -0.99
CA SER A 331 -15.61 -6.83 -2.21
C SER A 331 -16.88 -5.99 -2.04
N ASN A 332 -17.40 -5.84 -0.81
CA ASN A 332 -18.58 -5.01 -0.55
C ASN A 332 -18.28 -3.50 -0.56
N PHE A 333 -17.00 -3.10 -0.57
CA PHE A 333 -16.62 -1.68 -0.56
C PHE A 333 -17.14 -0.94 -1.80
N GLU A 334 -17.08 -1.55 -2.96
CA GLU A 334 -17.54 -0.92 -4.20
C GLU A 334 -19.06 -0.65 -4.20
N ASP A 335 -19.84 -1.60 -3.67
CA ASP A 335 -21.29 -1.44 -3.55
C ASP A 335 -21.63 -0.36 -2.52
N TRP A 336 -20.93 -0.37 -1.39
CA TRP A 336 -21.08 0.65 -0.36
C TRP A 336 -20.71 2.05 -0.90
N ARG A 337 -19.59 2.17 -1.64
CA ARG A 337 -19.16 3.44 -2.24
C ARG A 337 -20.16 3.97 -3.25
N ARG A 338 -20.77 3.11 -4.07
CA ARG A 338 -21.84 3.51 -5.00
C ARG A 338 -23.07 4.04 -4.27
N ALA A 339 -23.42 3.44 -3.15
CA ALA A 339 -24.55 3.89 -2.32
C ALA A 339 -24.24 5.13 -1.48
N ASN A 340 -22.96 5.42 -1.22
CA ASN A 340 -22.49 6.51 -0.37
C ASN A 340 -21.37 7.30 -1.07
N PRO A 341 -21.65 7.99 -2.20
CA PRO A 341 -20.61 8.60 -3.03
C PRO A 341 -19.82 9.70 -2.31
N ASP A 342 -20.44 10.44 -1.40
CA ASP A 342 -19.87 11.60 -0.70
C ASP A 342 -19.36 11.27 0.72
N ALA A 343 -19.60 10.07 1.21
CA ALA A 343 -19.12 9.66 2.54
C ALA A 343 -17.60 9.50 2.56
N SER A 344 -16.98 9.70 3.71
CA SER A 344 -15.57 9.36 3.89
C SER A 344 -15.37 7.84 3.70
N CYS A 345 -14.31 7.42 3.02
CA CYS A 345 -13.99 6.00 2.89
C CYS A 345 -13.75 5.32 4.26
N TRP A 346 -13.38 6.11 5.26
CA TRP A 346 -13.19 5.66 6.64
C TRP A 346 -14.49 5.31 7.38
N ASP A 347 -15.65 5.71 6.84
CA ASP A 347 -16.98 5.37 7.39
C ASP A 347 -17.46 3.99 6.91
N PHE A 348 -16.69 3.32 6.06
CA PHE A 348 -17.02 1.97 5.59
C PHE A 348 -17.10 0.98 6.75
N PRO A 349 -18.22 0.23 6.91
CA PRO A 349 -18.41 -0.72 7.99
C PRO A 349 -17.57 -2.00 7.76
N PHE A 350 -16.27 -1.88 8.01
CA PHE A 350 -15.30 -2.93 7.76
C PHE A 350 -15.50 -4.15 8.65
N ASN A 351 -15.35 -5.35 8.07
CA ASN A 351 -15.44 -6.61 8.81
C ASN A 351 -14.41 -7.62 8.28
N LEU A 352 -13.46 -8.02 9.14
CA LEU A 352 -12.43 -9.01 8.84
C LEU A 352 -12.98 -10.32 8.25
N LYS A 353 -14.13 -10.80 8.75
CA LYS A 353 -14.76 -12.05 8.28
C LYS A 353 -15.23 -12.01 6.82
N LYS A 354 -15.30 -10.82 6.23
CA LYS A 354 -15.68 -10.62 4.83
C LYS A 354 -14.49 -10.40 3.91
N MET A 355 -13.28 -10.50 4.42
CA MET A 355 -12.09 -10.47 3.59
C MET A 355 -11.98 -11.73 2.73
N SER A 356 -11.42 -11.61 1.53
CA SER A 356 -11.10 -12.76 0.69
C SER A 356 -9.99 -13.59 1.32
N VAL A 357 -10.08 -14.92 1.20
CA VAL A 357 -8.99 -15.84 1.57
C VAL A 357 -8.01 -16.07 0.43
N SER A 358 -8.38 -15.76 -0.81
CA SER A 358 -7.49 -15.83 -1.98
C SER A 358 -6.69 -14.54 -2.14
N GLY A 359 -5.52 -14.62 -2.77
CA GLY A 359 -4.65 -13.45 -2.99
C GLY A 359 -5.37 -12.29 -3.65
N CYS A 360 -5.10 -11.09 -3.16
CA CYS A 360 -5.62 -9.84 -3.71
C CYS A 360 -4.82 -9.50 -4.96
N LEU A 361 -5.50 -9.45 -6.12
CA LEU A 361 -4.84 -9.13 -7.39
C LEU A 361 -4.75 -7.60 -7.56
N PHE A 362 -3.53 -7.10 -7.56
CA PHE A 362 -3.25 -5.69 -7.84
C PHE A 362 -3.41 -5.41 -9.34
N ASP A 363 -4.20 -4.39 -9.66
CA ASP A 363 -4.53 -3.97 -11.02
C ASP A 363 -4.45 -2.45 -11.16
N MET A 364 -3.49 -1.97 -11.96
CA MET A 364 -3.29 -0.54 -12.24
C MET A 364 -4.47 0.09 -12.98
N ALA A 365 -5.13 -0.66 -13.87
CA ALA A 365 -6.31 -0.13 -14.58
C ALA A 365 -7.44 0.17 -13.59
N LYS A 366 -7.65 -0.71 -12.63
CA LYS A 366 -8.64 -0.51 -11.56
C LYS A 366 -8.28 0.67 -10.65
N LEU A 367 -7.00 0.82 -10.27
CA LEU A 367 -6.55 1.99 -9.51
C LEU A 367 -6.82 3.29 -10.29
N ASN A 368 -6.50 3.30 -11.58
CA ASN A 368 -6.76 4.46 -12.44
C ASN A 368 -8.26 4.79 -12.50
N ASP A 369 -9.13 3.79 -12.60
CA ASP A 369 -10.59 4.01 -12.60
C ASP A 369 -11.09 4.59 -11.27
N VAL A 370 -10.61 4.08 -10.13
CA VAL A 370 -10.92 4.62 -8.81
C VAL A 370 -10.44 6.07 -8.71
N SER A 371 -9.22 6.35 -9.14
CA SER A 371 -8.62 7.68 -9.08
C SER A 371 -9.36 8.68 -9.96
N LYS A 372 -9.67 8.32 -11.20
CA LYS A 372 -10.49 9.16 -12.11
C LYS A 372 -11.85 9.49 -11.50
N ASN A 373 -12.48 8.55 -10.81
CA ASN A 373 -13.75 8.78 -10.12
C ASN A 373 -13.61 9.79 -8.98
N ILE A 374 -12.52 9.74 -8.22
CA ILE A 374 -12.23 10.68 -7.13
C ILE A 374 -11.93 12.07 -7.68
N ILE A 375 -10.99 12.16 -8.63
CA ILE A 375 -10.59 13.45 -9.23
C ILE A 375 -11.78 14.12 -9.95
N SER A 376 -12.66 13.35 -10.59
CA SER A 376 -13.83 13.92 -11.26
C SER A 376 -14.82 14.63 -10.32
N ARG A 377 -14.75 14.37 -9.03
CA ARG A 377 -15.59 15.02 -8.00
C ARG A 377 -14.95 16.25 -7.37
N MET A 378 -13.64 16.46 -7.59
CA MET A 378 -12.92 17.63 -7.09
C MET A 378 -13.32 18.87 -7.90
N SER A 379 -13.40 20.03 -7.26
CA SER A 379 -13.51 21.32 -7.93
C SER A 379 -12.23 21.63 -8.74
N ALA A 380 -12.32 22.55 -9.70
CA ALA A 380 -11.15 22.98 -10.48
C ALA A 380 -10.05 23.58 -9.59
N GLY A 381 -10.43 24.35 -8.57
CA GLY A 381 -9.48 24.91 -7.61
C GLY A 381 -8.77 23.87 -6.76
N GLU A 382 -9.49 22.81 -6.31
CA GLU A 382 -8.87 21.68 -5.59
C GLU A 382 -7.87 20.93 -6.47
N ILE A 383 -8.22 20.70 -7.74
CA ILE A 383 -7.32 20.06 -8.70
C ILE A 383 -6.08 20.92 -8.91
N TYR A 384 -6.25 22.22 -9.16
CA TYR A 384 -5.13 23.15 -9.33
C TYR A 384 -4.20 23.14 -8.12
N GLY A 385 -4.73 23.30 -6.91
CA GLY A 385 -3.92 23.28 -5.69
C GLY A 385 -3.16 21.97 -5.47
N ASN A 386 -3.79 20.82 -5.74
CA ASN A 386 -3.16 19.52 -5.63
C ASN A 386 -2.04 19.33 -6.67
N ILE A 387 -2.28 19.75 -7.91
CA ILE A 387 -1.27 19.67 -8.97
C ILE A 387 -0.08 20.56 -8.65
N LEU A 388 -0.30 21.80 -8.22
CA LEU A 388 0.81 22.71 -7.85
C LEU A 388 1.67 22.15 -6.73
N ASN A 389 1.03 21.59 -5.68
CA ASN A 389 1.76 20.99 -4.58
C ASN A 389 2.65 19.82 -5.06
N TRP A 390 2.13 18.97 -5.93
CA TRP A 390 2.86 17.87 -6.51
C TRP A 390 3.96 18.35 -7.49
N ALA A 391 3.61 19.23 -8.41
CA ALA A 391 4.53 19.71 -9.47
C ALA A 391 5.72 20.47 -8.90
N LYS A 392 5.56 21.16 -7.77
CA LYS A 392 6.65 21.85 -7.08
C LYS A 392 7.83 20.94 -6.76
N GLU A 393 7.53 19.65 -6.47
CA GLU A 393 8.55 18.65 -6.11
C GLU A 393 8.96 17.79 -7.30
N TYR A 394 8.01 17.42 -8.18
CA TYR A 394 8.22 16.40 -9.19
C TYR A 394 8.26 16.92 -10.64
N ASP A 395 7.74 18.12 -10.93
CA ASP A 395 7.71 18.72 -12.27
C ASP A 395 7.79 20.25 -12.23
N GLY A 396 8.99 20.77 -12.00
CA GLY A 396 9.23 22.20 -11.85
C GLY A 396 8.85 23.06 -13.08
N GLU A 397 8.88 22.50 -14.31
CA GLU A 397 8.43 23.19 -15.51
C GLU A 397 6.90 23.34 -15.50
N LEU A 398 6.15 22.26 -15.24
CA LEU A 398 4.70 22.32 -15.10
C LEU A 398 4.28 23.27 -13.98
N TYR A 399 4.99 23.23 -12.83
CA TYR A 399 4.77 24.19 -11.74
C TYR A 399 4.90 25.62 -12.21
N SER A 400 5.98 25.94 -12.95
CA SER A 400 6.25 27.28 -13.46
C SER A 400 5.18 27.75 -14.46
N LEU A 401 4.68 26.84 -15.31
CA LEU A 401 3.62 27.13 -16.28
C LEU A 401 2.29 27.46 -15.59
N LEU A 402 1.86 26.57 -14.70
CA LEU A 402 0.54 26.69 -14.03
C LEU A 402 0.49 27.85 -13.03
N SER A 403 1.61 28.18 -12.36
CA SER A 403 1.67 29.23 -11.34
C SER A 403 1.73 30.65 -11.91
N ARG A 404 1.93 30.83 -13.23
CA ARG A 404 1.97 32.15 -13.87
C ARG A 404 0.63 32.88 -13.90
N ASP A 405 -0.45 32.11 -14.08
CA ASP A 405 -1.79 32.63 -14.19
C ASP A 405 -2.76 31.58 -13.61
N GLU A 406 -3.18 31.82 -12.37
CA GLU A 406 -4.07 30.92 -11.64
C GLU A 406 -5.46 30.86 -12.28
N ASP A 407 -6.01 31.99 -12.69
CA ASP A 407 -7.35 32.07 -13.29
C ASP A 407 -7.39 31.29 -14.60
N TYR A 408 -6.36 31.41 -15.42
CA TYR A 408 -6.21 30.65 -16.66
C TYR A 408 -6.11 29.14 -16.39
N ALA A 409 -5.26 28.75 -15.45
CA ALA A 409 -5.09 27.34 -15.09
C ALA A 409 -6.36 26.72 -14.49
N VAL A 410 -7.03 27.42 -13.59
CA VAL A 410 -8.32 26.99 -13.03
C VAL A 410 -9.38 26.93 -14.13
N GLY A 411 -9.38 27.87 -15.07
CA GLY A 411 -10.24 27.87 -16.27
C GLY A 411 -10.08 26.58 -17.08
N ILE A 412 -8.84 26.12 -17.31
CA ILE A 412 -8.55 24.85 -18.01
C ILE A 412 -9.20 23.67 -17.28
N PHE A 413 -9.05 23.56 -15.95
CA PHE A 413 -9.60 22.46 -15.17
C PHE A 413 -11.12 22.57 -14.94
N SER A 414 -11.74 23.71 -15.23
CA SER A 414 -13.19 23.92 -15.13
C SER A 414 -13.97 23.34 -16.33
N ILE A 415 -13.29 23.11 -17.47
CA ILE A 415 -13.96 22.61 -18.68
C ILE A 415 -14.60 21.25 -18.42
N ASP A 416 -15.90 21.11 -18.72
CA ASP A 416 -16.71 19.89 -18.52
C ASP A 416 -16.68 19.34 -17.08
N ARG A 417 -16.48 20.20 -16.06
CA ARG A 417 -16.41 19.78 -14.66
C ARG A 417 -17.73 19.93 -13.93
N ASP A 418 -18.30 21.12 -13.91
CA ASP A 418 -19.55 21.41 -13.20
C ASP A 418 -20.78 20.95 -14.02
N CYS A 419 -20.82 19.67 -14.32
CA CYS A 419 -21.90 19.05 -15.10
C CYS A 419 -22.31 17.70 -14.49
N PRO A 420 -23.51 17.17 -14.82
CA PRO A 420 -24.00 15.90 -14.25
C PRO A 420 -23.10 14.68 -14.51
N LYS A 421 -22.22 14.76 -15.50
CA LYS A 421 -21.27 13.71 -15.86
C LYS A 421 -19.90 14.32 -16.13
N PRO A 422 -19.17 14.72 -15.07
CA PRO A 422 -17.84 15.31 -15.24
C PRO A 422 -16.88 14.31 -15.91
N ARG A 423 -15.94 14.84 -16.68
CA ARG A 423 -14.94 14.02 -17.38
C ARG A 423 -14.01 13.33 -16.41
N LYS A 424 -13.53 12.16 -16.84
CA LYS A 424 -12.64 11.26 -16.08
C LYS A 424 -11.33 11.04 -16.84
N ASP A 425 -10.64 12.12 -17.21
CA ASP A 425 -9.45 12.07 -18.06
C ASP A 425 -8.16 11.87 -17.26
N ILE A 426 -8.09 12.36 -16.03
CA ILE A 426 -6.89 12.40 -15.21
C ILE A 426 -7.01 11.35 -14.09
N ALA A 427 -6.02 10.47 -13.99
CA ALA A 427 -5.89 9.50 -12.90
C ALA A 427 -4.77 9.87 -11.93
N SER A 428 -3.76 10.63 -12.36
CA SER A 428 -2.65 11.09 -11.53
C SER A 428 -2.14 12.44 -12.02
N TRP A 429 -1.48 13.18 -11.13
CA TRP A 429 -0.99 14.52 -11.45
C TRP A 429 0.10 14.51 -12.52
N GLN A 430 0.87 13.44 -12.65
CA GLN A 430 1.82 13.27 -13.75
C GLN A 430 1.15 13.33 -15.15
N GLN A 431 -0.10 12.86 -15.26
CA GLN A 431 -0.83 12.88 -16.53
C GLN A 431 -1.29 14.28 -16.95
N VAL A 432 -1.26 15.24 -16.00
CA VAL A 432 -1.73 16.62 -16.25
C VAL A 432 -0.90 17.33 -17.30
N ARG A 433 0.42 17.08 -17.37
CA ARG A 433 1.28 17.67 -18.41
C ARG A 433 0.70 17.42 -19.80
N ASN A 434 0.34 16.18 -20.11
CA ASN A 434 -0.26 15.82 -21.39
C ASN A 434 -1.68 16.39 -21.57
N PHE A 435 -2.40 16.60 -20.48
CA PHE A 435 -3.74 17.17 -20.53
C PHE A 435 -3.73 18.67 -20.82
N VAL A 436 -2.75 19.42 -20.31
CA VAL A 436 -2.64 20.88 -20.47
C VAL A 436 -1.71 21.30 -21.61
N GLU A 437 -0.98 20.39 -22.26
CA GLU A 437 0.04 20.64 -23.28
C GLU A 437 -0.37 21.68 -24.31
N TYR A 438 -1.55 21.54 -24.89
CA TYR A 438 -2.04 22.45 -25.94
C TYR A 438 -2.52 23.81 -25.42
N PHE A 439 -2.51 24.07 -24.12
CA PHE A 439 -2.79 25.38 -23.55
C PHE A 439 -1.54 26.26 -23.37
N TYR A 440 -0.35 25.66 -23.40
CA TYR A 440 0.93 26.34 -23.16
C TYR A 440 1.86 26.13 -24.34
N ASP A 441 2.17 27.22 -25.09
CA ASP A 441 2.95 27.14 -26.32
C ASP A 441 4.38 26.61 -26.08
N GLU A 442 4.91 26.77 -24.85
CA GLU A 442 6.25 26.29 -24.45
C GLU A 442 6.40 24.76 -24.47
N ILE A 443 5.30 24.05 -24.25
CA ILE A 443 5.28 22.57 -24.20
C ILE A 443 4.40 21.96 -25.30
N TYR A 444 3.73 22.80 -26.09
CA TYR A 444 2.89 22.35 -27.18
C TYR A 444 3.70 21.82 -28.35
N THR A 445 3.46 20.58 -28.74
CA THR A 445 4.05 19.95 -29.94
C THR A 445 2.94 19.66 -30.94
N PRO A 446 2.91 20.36 -32.10
CA PRO A 446 1.92 20.09 -33.14
C PRO A 446 2.01 18.68 -33.70
N ASP A 447 0.86 18.00 -33.79
CA ASP A 447 0.68 16.75 -34.49
C ASP A 447 -0.55 16.85 -35.42
N PHE A 448 -0.29 16.82 -36.71
CA PHE A 448 -1.31 16.97 -37.76
C PHE A 448 -1.73 15.63 -38.36
N THR A 449 -1.49 14.50 -37.67
CA THR A 449 -1.88 13.17 -38.13
C THR A 449 -3.38 13.01 -38.23
N LEU A 450 -3.89 12.93 -39.47
CA LEU A 450 -5.32 12.79 -39.76
C LEU A 450 -5.86 11.37 -39.51
N PRO A 451 -7.16 11.21 -39.23
CA PRO A 451 -7.83 9.93 -39.36
C PRO A 451 -7.76 9.39 -40.80
N GLU A 452 -7.73 8.06 -40.96
CA GLU A 452 -7.62 7.39 -42.28
C GLU A 452 -8.71 7.76 -43.30
N ASN A 453 -9.89 8.15 -42.81
CA ASN A 453 -11.04 8.52 -43.61
C ASN A 453 -11.03 10.00 -44.07
N ILE A 454 -10.03 10.79 -43.74
CA ILE A 454 -9.96 12.22 -44.07
C ILE A 454 -8.66 12.47 -44.87
N SER A 455 -8.80 12.97 -46.10
CA SER A 455 -7.62 13.35 -46.89
C SER A 455 -7.05 14.69 -46.47
N PRO A 456 -5.72 14.95 -46.64
CA PRO A 456 -5.14 16.26 -46.38
C PRO A 456 -5.84 17.38 -47.15
N ALA A 457 -6.21 17.16 -48.39
CA ALA A 457 -6.93 18.15 -49.19
C ALA A 457 -8.32 18.50 -48.63
N ASP A 458 -9.06 17.50 -48.12
CA ASP A 458 -10.34 17.74 -47.48
C ASP A 458 -10.14 18.47 -46.14
N ALA A 459 -9.10 18.11 -45.36
CA ALA A 459 -8.78 18.78 -44.10
C ALA A 459 -8.43 20.27 -44.33
N ALA A 460 -7.59 20.56 -45.33
CA ALA A 460 -7.27 21.94 -45.70
C ALA A 460 -8.52 22.73 -46.13
N ALA A 461 -9.41 22.12 -46.94
CA ALA A 461 -10.66 22.74 -47.36
C ALA A 461 -11.60 23.04 -46.17
N ILE A 462 -11.72 22.10 -45.22
CA ILE A 462 -12.49 22.29 -43.99
C ILE A 462 -11.96 23.47 -43.18
N LEU A 463 -10.66 23.53 -42.96
CA LEU A 463 -10.03 24.57 -42.15
C LEU A 463 -10.13 25.96 -42.81
N LYS A 464 -9.93 26.06 -44.12
CA LYS A 464 -10.12 27.31 -44.87
C LYS A 464 -11.55 27.81 -44.77
N LYS A 465 -12.50 26.89 -44.92
CA LYS A 465 -13.93 27.26 -44.80
C LYS A 465 -14.32 27.64 -43.39
N TYR A 466 -13.72 27.01 -42.38
CA TYR A 466 -13.91 27.36 -40.98
C TYR A 466 -13.36 28.78 -40.68
N LEU A 467 -12.17 29.15 -41.21
CA LEU A 467 -11.59 30.49 -41.04
C LEU A 467 -12.49 31.63 -41.57
N GLU A 468 -13.31 31.37 -42.63
CA GLU A 468 -14.23 32.35 -43.17
C GLU A 468 -15.41 32.68 -42.21
N VAL A 469 -15.80 31.73 -41.35
CA VAL A 469 -16.96 31.84 -40.47
C VAL A 469 -16.61 31.98 -38.98
N PHE A 470 -15.31 31.79 -38.63
CA PHE A 470 -14.85 31.79 -37.25
C PHE A 470 -14.97 33.17 -36.60
N ASP A 471 -15.70 33.24 -35.49
CA ASP A 471 -15.77 34.39 -34.61
C ASP A 471 -15.59 33.95 -33.16
N ILE A 472 -14.67 34.56 -32.42
CA ILE A 472 -14.41 34.27 -31.03
C ILE A 472 -15.55 34.65 -30.09
N GLU A 473 -16.38 35.64 -30.51
CA GLU A 473 -17.50 36.14 -29.73
C GLU A 473 -18.76 35.24 -29.84
N ASP A 474 -18.73 34.21 -30.70
CA ASP A 474 -19.85 33.28 -30.81
C ASP A 474 -20.06 32.50 -29.51
N ASP A 475 -21.29 32.37 -29.07
CA ASP A 475 -21.65 31.36 -28.08
C ASP A 475 -21.54 29.93 -28.67
N LYS A 476 -21.60 28.96 -27.82
CA LYS A 476 -21.39 27.54 -28.20
C LYS A 476 -22.39 27.08 -29.27
N ASP A 477 -23.65 27.50 -29.18
CA ASP A 477 -24.70 27.06 -30.11
C ASP A 477 -24.52 27.71 -31.48
N THR A 478 -24.23 29.01 -31.52
CA THR A 478 -23.92 29.76 -32.74
C THR A 478 -22.66 29.23 -33.41
N TRP A 479 -21.57 29.02 -32.64
CA TRP A 479 -20.35 28.44 -33.13
C TRP A 479 -20.58 27.05 -33.77
N PHE A 480 -21.32 26.16 -33.10
CA PHE A 480 -21.60 24.82 -33.62
C PHE A 480 -22.58 24.84 -34.82
N ALA A 481 -23.49 25.80 -34.89
CA ALA A 481 -24.33 26.02 -36.07
C ALA A 481 -23.51 26.35 -37.32
N LYS A 482 -22.53 27.26 -37.18
CA LYS A 482 -21.58 27.62 -38.25
C LYS A 482 -20.77 26.40 -38.75
N ILE A 483 -20.33 25.50 -37.84
CA ILE A 483 -19.68 24.25 -38.23
C ILE A 483 -20.60 23.33 -39.03
N LYS A 484 -21.90 23.29 -38.71
CA LYS A 484 -22.88 22.52 -39.49
C LYS A 484 -23.11 23.13 -40.88
N GLU A 485 -23.13 24.45 -41.00
CA GLU A 485 -23.34 25.17 -42.27
C GLU A 485 -22.18 24.90 -43.26
N ILE A 486 -20.96 24.77 -42.79
CA ILE A 486 -19.82 24.47 -43.68
C ILE A 486 -19.75 22.99 -44.12
N CYS A 487 -20.55 22.09 -43.55
CA CYS A 487 -20.53 20.67 -43.92
C CYS A 487 -20.97 20.41 -45.35
N GLU A 488 -22.18 20.88 -45.72
CA GLU A 488 -22.81 20.58 -47.02
C GLU A 488 -21.97 21.06 -48.24
N PRO A 489 -21.43 22.29 -48.24
CA PRO A 489 -20.59 22.77 -49.33
C PRO A 489 -19.30 21.94 -49.54
N LEU A 490 -18.85 21.22 -48.49
CA LEU A 490 -17.67 20.39 -48.52
C LEU A 490 -17.95 18.92 -48.78
N GLY A 491 -19.22 18.55 -48.95
CA GLY A 491 -19.66 17.15 -49.18
C GLY A 491 -19.82 16.31 -47.92
N TYR A 492 -19.93 16.96 -46.76
CA TYR A 492 -20.23 16.33 -45.46
C TYR A 492 -21.69 16.58 -45.08
N THR A 493 -22.27 15.69 -44.26
CA THR A 493 -23.61 15.93 -43.74
C THR A 493 -23.58 16.45 -42.29
N PRO A 494 -24.41 17.48 -41.95
CA PRO A 494 -24.55 17.90 -40.56
C PRO A 494 -25.31 16.87 -39.70
N ASN A 495 -25.94 15.84 -40.29
CA ASN A 495 -26.80 14.88 -39.62
C ASN A 495 -26.14 13.49 -39.55
N VAL A 496 -25.63 13.15 -38.37
CA VAL A 496 -24.97 11.82 -38.11
C VAL A 496 -25.92 10.64 -38.39
N LYS A 497 -27.25 10.79 -38.16
CA LYS A 497 -28.20 9.71 -38.43
C LYS A 497 -28.40 9.49 -39.93
N GLU A 498 -28.35 10.54 -40.73
CA GLU A 498 -28.40 10.48 -42.19
C GLU A 498 -27.15 9.81 -42.74
N TYR A 499 -25.99 10.19 -42.30
CA TYR A 499 -24.72 9.50 -42.64
C TYR A 499 -24.80 8.00 -42.39
N LYS A 500 -25.27 7.59 -41.21
CA LYS A 500 -25.42 6.16 -40.88
C LYS A 500 -26.36 5.38 -41.81
N LYS A 501 -27.35 6.06 -42.44
CA LYS A 501 -28.27 5.42 -43.38
C LYS A 501 -27.71 5.33 -44.79
N ASN A 502 -26.93 6.32 -45.23
CA ASN A 502 -26.38 6.44 -46.57
C ASN A 502 -24.91 6.90 -46.53
N PRO A 503 -24.01 6.09 -46.04
CA PRO A 503 -22.59 6.51 -45.85
C PRO A 503 -21.92 6.88 -47.19
N ASP A 504 -22.26 6.20 -48.29
CA ASP A 504 -21.65 6.43 -49.59
C ASP A 504 -22.12 7.75 -50.27
N ALA A 505 -23.13 8.43 -49.72
CA ALA A 505 -23.62 9.69 -50.27
C ALA A 505 -22.80 10.89 -49.80
N PHE A 506 -21.97 10.74 -48.81
CA PHE A 506 -21.21 11.82 -48.15
C PHE A 506 -19.76 11.42 -47.92
N LYS A 507 -18.84 12.40 -47.91
CA LYS A 507 -17.46 12.20 -47.48
C LYS A 507 -17.32 11.85 -46.00
N GLY A 508 -18.29 12.24 -45.18
CA GLY A 508 -18.34 12.06 -43.73
C GLY A 508 -19.48 12.88 -43.12
N HIS A 509 -19.39 13.16 -41.86
CA HIS A 509 -20.39 13.93 -41.11
C HIS A 509 -19.76 15.06 -40.28
N VAL A 510 -20.60 15.87 -39.61
CA VAL A 510 -20.16 17.00 -38.78
C VAL A 510 -19.12 16.63 -37.70
N GLY A 511 -19.11 15.39 -37.24
CA GLY A 511 -18.08 14.88 -36.30
C GLY A 511 -16.69 14.83 -36.92
N ASP A 512 -16.58 14.49 -38.21
CA ASP A 512 -15.31 14.48 -38.93
C ASP A 512 -14.79 15.89 -39.13
N VAL A 513 -15.67 16.83 -39.53
CA VAL A 513 -15.36 18.26 -39.63
C VAL A 513 -14.88 18.82 -38.30
N SER A 514 -15.58 18.53 -37.21
CA SER A 514 -15.19 18.94 -35.85
C SER A 514 -13.86 18.31 -35.41
N THR A 515 -13.56 17.08 -35.84
CA THR A 515 -12.31 16.39 -35.54
C THR A 515 -11.13 17.08 -36.22
N VAL A 516 -11.26 17.50 -37.48
CA VAL A 516 -10.22 18.26 -38.20
C VAL A 516 -9.94 19.59 -37.49
N ILE A 517 -10.99 20.34 -37.12
CA ILE A 517 -10.83 21.61 -36.40
C ILE A 517 -10.14 21.39 -35.05
N ARG A 518 -10.54 20.34 -34.33
CA ARG A 518 -9.95 19.96 -33.04
C ARG A 518 -8.46 19.60 -33.18
N LEU A 519 -8.11 18.78 -34.18
CA LEU A 519 -6.72 18.42 -34.45
C LEU A 519 -5.86 19.62 -34.78
N ALA A 520 -6.36 20.54 -35.64
CA ALA A 520 -5.63 21.76 -35.98
C ALA A 520 -5.32 22.65 -34.77
N ILE A 521 -6.25 22.71 -33.79
CA ILE A 521 -6.13 23.57 -32.61
C ILE A 521 -5.35 22.90 -31.47
N THR A 522 -5.55 21.59 -31.25
CA THR A 522 -5.09 20.89 -30.04
C THR A 522 -4.13 19.73 -30.30
N SER A 523 -3.93 19.32 -31.55
CA SER A 523 -3.21 18.09 -31.92
C SER A 523 -3.74 16.81 -31.26
N ARG A 524 -5.00 16.83 -30.81
CA ARG A 524 -5.65 15.72 -30.14
C ARG A 524 -6.98 15.34 -30.78
N ARG A 525 -7.25 14.05 -30.93
CA ARG A 525 -8.54 13.55 -31.46
C ARG A 525 -9.66 13.61 -30.42
N ASN A 526 -9.32 13.57 -29.14
CA ASN A 526 -10.27 13.64 -28.03
C ASN A 526 -9.78 14.66 -26.99
N THR A 527 -10.63 15.63 -26.68
CA THR A 527 -10.36 16.69 -25.71
C THR A 527 -11.65 16.98 -24.92
N PRO A 528 -11.61 17.79 -23.87
CA PRO A 528 -12.77 18.48 -23.34
C PRO A 528 -13.50 19.31 -24.40
N ASP A 529 -14.54 20.04 -23.98
CA ASP A 529 -15.34 20.88 -24.88
C ASP A 529 -14.47 21.81 -25.73
N LEU A 530 -14.55 21.66 -27.07
CA LEU A 530 -13.67 22.40 -27.98
C LEU A 530 -13.97 23.90 -27.99
N HIS A 531 -15.25 24.32 -27.85
CA HIS A 531 -15.61 25.73 -27.78
C HIS A 531 -14.95 26.38 -26.55
N SER A 532 -15.04 25.77 -25.38
CA SER A 532 -14.39 26.26 -24.14
C SER A 532 -12.86 26.33 -24.28
N ILE A 533 -12.24 25.36 -24.97
CA ILE A 533 -10.81 25.39 -25.28
C ILE A 533 -10.46 26.60 -26.16
N ILE A 534 -11.26 26.85 -27.21
CA ILE A 534 -11.06 27.98 -28.12
C ILE A 534 -11.14 29.31 -27.36
N GLN A 535 -12.13 29.46 -26.45
CA GLN A 535 -12.28 30.64 -25.62
C GLN A 535 -11.06 30.91 -24.74
N LEU A 536 -10.49 29.87 -24.11
CA LEU A 536 -9.29 29.99 -23.26
C LEU A 536 -8.03 30.27 -24.08
N LEU A 537 -7.87 29.66 -25.25
CA LEU A 537 -6.72 29.91 -26.14
C LEU A 537 -6.72 31.32 -26.69
N GLY A 538 -7.89 31.90 -26.94
CA GLY A 538 -8.08 33.20 -27.53
C GLY A 538 -7.91 33.23 -29.05
N ARG A 539 -8.44 34.28 -29.69
CA ARG A 539 -8.56 34.43 -31.14
C ARG A 539 -7.21 34.23 -31.87
N GLN A 540 -6.16 34.94 -31.43
CA GLN A 540 -4.88 34.95 -32.13
C GLN A 540 -4.29 33.52 -32.21
N ARG A 541 -4.19 32.83 -31.10
CA ARG A 541 -3.57 31.50 -31.00
C ARG A 541 -4.35 30.46 -31.82
N VAL A 542 -5.67 30.55 -31.83
CA VAL A 542 -6.55 29.67 -32.63
C VAL A 542 -6.30 29.89 -34.13
N LEU A 543 -6.26 31.13 -34.59
CA LEU A 543 -6.00 31.47 -36.01
C LEU A 543 -4.62 30.95 -36.45
N GLU A 544 -3.57 31.26 -35.69
CA GLU A 544 -2.18 30.84 -35.99
C GLU A 544 -2.07 29.31 -36.12
N ARG A 545 -2.72 28.54 -35.23
CA ARG A 545 -2.70 27.07 -35.28
C ARG A 545 -3.44 26.51 -36.46
N ILE A 546 -4.61 27.06 -36.80
CA ILE A 546 -5.37 26.64 -37.97
C ILE A 546 -4.61 26.96 -39.26
N GLU A 547 -4.01 28.15 -39.39
CA GLU A 547 -3.20 28.54 -40.55
C GLU A 547 -1.98 27.61 -40.72
N ASN A 548 -1.32 27.23 -39.62
CA ASN A 548 -0.21 26.30 -39.65
C ASN A 548 -0.65 24.88 -40.10
N ALA A 549 -1.80 24.40 -39.60
CA ALA A 549 -2.36 23.14 -40.03
C ALA A 549 -2.75 23.15 -41.52
N VAL A 550 -3.31 24.27 -42.03
CA VAL A 550 -3.61 24.41 -43.48
C VAL A 550 -2.34 24.30 -44.32
N LYS A 551 -1.26 24.99 -43.94
CA LYS A 551 0.04 24.91 -44.63
C LYS A 551 0.59 23.50 -44.69
N GLU A 552 0.50 22.78 -43.59
CA GLU A 552 0.97 21.39 -43.50
C GLU A 552 0.18 20.46 -44.40
N TYR A 553 -1.17 20.59 -44.41
CA TYR A 553 -2.03 19.74 -45.24
C TYR A 553 -1.97 20.09 -46.75
N GLU A 554 -1.40 21.25 -47.14
CA GLU A 554 -1.21 21.66 -48.52
C GLU A 554 0.21 21.36 -49.04
N SER A 555 1.15 20.99 -48.14
CA SER A 555 2.53 20.65 -48.53
C SER A 555 2.62 19.22 -49.07
#